data_5e42286fc9808e84c9a0a53d226ce248
#
_entry.id   5e42286fc9808e84c9a0a53d226ce248
#
_cell.length_a   1.000
_cell.length_b   1.000
_cell.length_c   1.000
_cell.angle_alpha   90.00
_cell.angle_beta   90.00
_cell.angle_gamma   90.00
#
_symmetry.space_group_name_H-M   'P 1'
#
loop_
_entity.id
_entity.type
_entity.pdbx_description
1 polymer ?
#
loop_
_entity_poly.entity_id
_entity_poly.type
_entity_poly.pdbx_seq_one_letter_code
_entity_poly.pdbx_strand_id
1 'polypeptide(L)'
;MTENVHNDWDLRSEEVQKDQVAAYDAMRRRCPVAHDEFMGYSVFKNADVQHVLDHPEIYSNVVSTRHIAVPNGMDAPVHTAFRAINDKYFTPERLEKFAPVIREAVQGLIADLPRGEEVDVMQGFGQAYAMRVQNAFMGWPACLEQPLTEWIEKNRVATLRRDREEIAKVALEFDGYIRQLLDERREDAAAGKPKDVTAELLTDIVDLPGEEPRTMTDEEIVSLIRNWTVGELSTVSATVGVFVNFLARNRAEQDRLRASLADGNALDDRSEIALAVEEIMRLEDTLVTNRRVTTRDTELGGRTLPAGSRVTINWASANRDEDAFEDALTYNPHRNQSRNLVYGDGIHVCPGAPLARLELRILLEELLRGTKSIEIADESEKPATVNAVYPVSGYSVVRAIFN
;
A
#
# COMPACT_ATOMS: atom_id res chain seq x y z
N MET A 1 26.90 -0.43 -29.03
CA MET A 1 27.88 -0.03 -28.00
C MET A 1 27.04 0.35 -26.81
N THR A 2 26.98 -0.51 -25.80
CA THR A 2 26.31 -0.17 -24.53
C THR A 2 27.20 0.87 -23.85
N GLU A 3 26.77 2.13 -23.85
CA GLU A 3 27.39 3.14 -22.97
C GLU A 3 27.39 2.56 -21.55
N ASN A 4 28.55 2.60 -20.91
CA ASN A 4 28.67 2.29 -19.48
C ASN A 4 27.84 3.34 -18.72
N VAL A 5 26.60 2.99 -18.37
CA VAL A 5 25.76 3.87 -17.55
C VAL A 5 26.41 3.93 -16.18
N HIS A 6 26.89 5.09 -15.80
CA HIS A 6 27.54 5.31 -14.51
C HIS A 6 26.52 5.19 -13.38
N ASN A 7 26.87 4.50 -12.29
CA ASN A 7 26.09 4.52 -11.07
C ASN A 7 26.22 5.88 -10.37
N ASP A 8 25.11 6.53 -10.09
CA ASP A 8 25.05 7.84 -9.41
C ASP A 8 25.04 7.67 -7.89
N TRP A 9 24.64 6.50 -7.41
CA TRP A 9 24.57 6.15 -6.00
C TRP A 9 24.61 4.62 -5.81
N ASP A 10 24.80 4.17 -4.57
CA ASP A 10 24.67 2.77 -4.19
C ASP A 10 23.58 2.63 -3.13
N LEU A 11 22.40 2.17 -3.55
CA LEU A 11 21.24 1.94 -2.68
C LEU A 11 21.56 0.95 -1.54
N ARG A 12 22.53 0.06 -1.74
CA ARG A 12 22.91 -0.99 -0.77
C ARG A 12 24.05 -0.59 0.14
N SER A 13 24.58 0.62 0.00
CA SER A 13 25.62 1.12 0.89
C SER A 13 25.11 1.22 2.33
N GLU A 14 26.00 1.03 3.30
CA GLU A 14 25.65 1.16 4.73
C GLU A 14 25.06 2.52 5.07
N GLU A 15 25.54 3.58 4.42
CA GLU A 15 25.06 4.95 4.61
C GLU A 15 23.57 5.06 4.21
N VAL A 16 23.20 4.57 3.02
CA VAL A 16 21.81 4.60 2.54
C VAL A 16 20.92 3.69 3.39
N GLN A 17 21.39 2.50 3.74
CA GLN A 17 20.62 1.54 4.51
C GLN A 17 20.39 2.01 5.96
N LYS A 18 21.26 2.84 6.50
CA LYS A 18 21.10 3.39 7.86
C LYS A 18 19.93 4.38 7.95
N ASP A 19 19.75 5.21 6.93
CA ASP A 19 18.64 6.17 6.85
C ASP A 19 18.25 6.40 5.37
N GLN A 20 17.37 5.53 4.89
CA GLN A 20 16.91 5.58 3.50
C GLN A 20 16.17 6.87 3.19
N VAL A 21 15.37 7.40 4.10
CA VAL A 21 14.58 8.62 3.89
C VAL A 21 15.51 9.82 3.72
N ALA A 22 16.52 9.98 4.59
CA ALA A 22 17.51 11.03 4.44
C ALA A 22 18.30 10.90 3.13
N ALA A 23 18.64 9.66 2.71
CA ALA A 23 19.31 9.41 1.44
C ALA A 23 18.44 9.83 0.24
N TYR A 24 17.13 9.55 0.27
CA TYR A 24 16.21 9.99 -0.78
C TYR A 24 16.07 11.50 -0.82
N ASP A 25 15.96 12.17 0.34
CA ASP A 25 15.92 13.62 0.43
C ASP A 25 17.20 14.25 -0.16
N ALA A 26 18.37 13.67 0.09
CA ALA A 26 19.64 14.11 -0.49
C ALA A 26 19.70 13.87 -2.01
N MET A 27 19.24 12.72 -2.50
CA MET A 27 19.21 12.37 -3.93
C MET A 27 18.23 13.27 -4.69
N ARG A 28 17.05 13.57 -4.15
CA ARG A 28 16.08 14.48 -4.74
C ARG A 28 16.68 15.84 -5.08
N ARG A 29 17.57 16.38 -4.21
CA ARG A 29 18.23 17.67 -4.42
C ARG A 29 19.43 17.57 -5.36
N ARG A 30 20.19 16.47 -5.33
CA ARG A 30 21.45 16.32 -6.05
C ARG A 30 21.29 15.70 -7.43
N CYS A 31 20.50 14.66 -7.55
CA CYS A 31 20.33 13.86 -8.75
C CYS A 31 18.91 13.29 -8.79
N PRO A 32 17.89 14.06 -9.23
CA PRO A 32 16.50 13.70 -9.11
C PRO A 32 16.10 12.46 -9.94
N VAL A 33 16.88 12.10 -10.96
CA VAL A 33 16.76 10.84 -11.71
C VAL A 33 18.13 10.15 -11.67
N ALA A 34 18.31 9.28 -10.69
CA ALA A 34 19.60 8.63 -10.42
C ALA A 34 19.61 7.18 -10.87
N HIS A 35 20.71 6.75 -11.49
CA HIS A 35 20.90 5.37 -11.96
C HIS A 35 21.71 4.55 -10.95
N ASP A 36 21.28 3.31 -10.73
CA ASP A 36 22.07 2.25 -10.13
C ASP A 36 21.77 0.90 -10.85
N GLU A 37 22.69 -0.05 -10.79
CA GLU A 37 22.55 -1.35 -11.47
C GLU A 37 21.37 -2.17 -10.92
N PHE A 38 20.94 -1.89 -9.72
CA PHE A 38 19.98 -2.70 -8.99
C PHE A 38 18.53 -2.26 -9.22
N MET A 39 18.24 -0.96 -9.09
CA MET A 39 16.90 -0.38 -9.24
C MET A 39 16.67 0.24 -10.62
N GLY A 40 17.72 0.43 -11.43
CA GLY A 40 17.68 1.17 -12.68
C GLY A 40 17.65 2.68 -12.41
N TYR A 41 16.77 3.41 -13.07
CA TYR A 41 16.61 4.84 -12.89
C TYR A 41 15.60 5.13 -11.78
N SER A 42 16.08 5.55 -10.63
CA SER A 42 15.24 5.98 -9.50
C SER A 42 14.82 7.44 -9.67
N VAL A 43 13.52 7.70 -9.52
CA VAL A 43 12.88 9.02 -9.73
C VAL A 43 12.41 9.56 -8.38
N PHE A 44 12.93 10.73 -7.98
CA PHE A 44 12.74 11.26 -6.61
C PHE A 44 11.86 12.49 -6.54
N LYS A 45 11.76 13.33 -7.58
CA LYS A 45 10.94 14.54 -7.57
C LYS A 45 9.48 14.25 -7.89
N ASN A 46 8.58 14.95 -7.21
CA ASN A 46 7.15 14.84 -7.42
C ASN A 46 6.74 15.11 -8.88
N ALA A 47 7.27 16.15 -9.49
CA ALA A 47 6.95 16.50 -10.87
C ALA A 47 7.41 15.43 -11.88
N ASP A 48 8.58 14.81 -11.67
CA ASP A 48 9.10 13.75 -12.53
C ASP A 48 8.30 12.46 -12.33
N VAL A 49 7.90 12.16 -11.09
CA VAL A 49 7.00 11.03 -10.78
C VAL A 49 5.64 11.24 -11.44
N GLN A 50 5.04 12.43 -11.33
CA GLN A 50 3.78 12.75 -11.99
C GLN A 50 3.90 12.58 -13.51
N HIS A 51 5.01 13.05 -14.11
CA HIS A 51 5.26 12.84 -15.53
C HIS A 51 5.26 11.35 -15.92
N VAL A 52 5.87 10.49 -15.12
CA VAL A 52 5.85 9.04 -15.36
C VAL A 52 4.42 8.48 -15.30
N LEU A 53 3.59 8.96 -14.39
CA LEU A 53 2.19 8.51 -14.21
C LEU A 53 1.27 8.99 -15.33
N ASP A 54 1.51 10.20 -15.85
CA ASP A 54 0.72 10.82 -16.93
C ASP A 54 0.99 10.19 -18.31
N HIS A 55 2.10 9.41 -18.44
CA HIS A 55 2.54 8.83 -19.71
C HIS A 55 2.69 7.30 -19.63
N PRO A 56 1.60 6.55 -19.32
CA PRO A 56 1.67 5.09 -19.20
C PRO A 56 2.07 4.40 -20.53
N GLU A 57 1.87 5.04 -21.67
CA GLU A 57 2.31 4.54 -22.97
C GLU A 57 3.84 4.59 -23.15
N ILE A 58 4.54 5.41 -22.37
CA ILE A 58 6.01 5.48 -22.33
C ILE A 58 6.57 4.62 -21.18
N TYR A 59 5.89 4.65 -20.03
CA TYR A 59 6.32 4.00 -18.78
C TYR A 59 5.38 2.86 -18.40
N SER A 60 5.58 1.72 -19.07
CA SER A 60 4.75 0.53 -18.95
C SER A 60 4.81 -0.10 -17.57
N ASN A 61 3.66 -0.62 -17.10
CA ASN A 61 3.55 -1.45 -15.91
C ASN A 61 3.91 -2.92 -16.15
N VAL A 62 4.12 -3.34 -17.40
CA VAL A 62 4.50 -4.72 -17.74
C VAL A 62 5.98 -4.93 -17.42
N VAL A 63 6.32 -4.95 -16.15
CA VAL A 63 7.70 -5.11 -15.64
C VAL A 63 8.17 -6.57 -15.59
N SER A 64 7.27 -7.52 -15.82
CA SER A 64 7.54 -8.96 -15.84
C SER A 64 6.70 -9.64 -16.90
N THR A 65 7.32 -10.51 -17.67
CA THR A 65 6.63 -11.38 -18.64
C THR A 65 6.33 -12.77 -18.08
N ARG A 66 6.80 -13.08 -16.86
CA ARG A 66 6.66 -14.40 -16.24
C ARG A 66 5.43 -14.51 -15.35
N HIS A 67 5.01 -13.40 -14.80
CA HIS A 67 3.85 -13.31 -13.92
C HIS A 67 3.13 -12.00 -14.22
N ILE A 68 1.89 -12.13 -14.67
CA ILE A 68 1.02 -10.97 -14.93
C ILE A 68 0.21 -10.70 -13.68
N ALA A 69 0.40 -9.53 -13.09
CA ALA A 69 -0.37 -9.08 -11.95
C ALA A 69 -1.63 -8.36 -12.46
N VAL A 70 -2.80 -8.95 -12.28
CA VAL A 70 -4.09 -8.39 -12.71
C VAL A 70 -4.59 -7.38 -11.67
N PRO A 71 -4.92 -6.13 -12.04
CA PRO A 71 -4.59 -5.44 -13.31
C PRO A 71 -3.21 -4.75 -13.27
N ASN A 72 -2.51 -4.74 -12.15
CA ASN A 72 -1.38 -3.85 -11.82
C ASN A 72 -0.17 -4.01 -12.76
N GLY A 73 0.03 -5.18 -13.34
CA GLY A 73 1.12 -5.47 -14.26
C GLY A 73 0.69 -5.46 -15.72
N MET A 74 -0.35 -4.71 -16.06
CA MET A 74 -0.92 -4.60 -17.39
C MET A 74 -0.91 -3.16 -17.86
N ASP A 75 -0.96 -2.97 -19.18
CA ASP A 75 -1.15 -1.67 -19.81
C ASP A 75 -2.53 -1.60 -20.49
N ALA A 76 -3.00 -0.39 -20.79
CA ALA A 76 -4.21 -0.19 -21.56
C ALA A 76 -4.05 -0.79 -22.99
N PRO A 77 -5.10 -1.36 -23.62
CA PRO A 77 -6.47 -1.38 -23.14
C PRO A 77 -6.84 -2.55 -22.21
N VAL A 78 -6.00 -3.58 -22.08
CA VAL A 78 -6.26 -4.75 -21.24
C VAL A 78 -6.40 -4.36 -19.77
N HIS A 79 -5.49 -3.50 -19.27
CA HIS A 79 -5.60 -2.93 -17.93
C HIS A 79 -6.99 -2.33 -17.68
N THR A 80 -7.52 -1.55 -18.62
CA THR A 80 -8.80 -0.83 -18.48
C THR A 80 -9.97 -1.79 -18.25
N ALA A 81 -9.99 -2.94 -18.94
CA ALA A 81 -11.04 -3.94 -18.80
C ALA A 81 -11.05 -4.56 -17.38
N PHE A 82 -9.89 -4.97 -16.87
CA PHE A 82 -9.80 -5.52 -15.50
C PHE A 82 -9.95 -4.45 -14.42
N ARG A 83 -9.50 -3.22 -14.71
CA ARG A 83 -9.68 -2.09 -13.79
C ARG A 83 -11.16 -1.76 -13.59
N ALA A 84 -11.98 -1.83 -14.62
CA ALA A 84 -13.42 -1.64 -14.52
C ALA A 84 -14.10 -2.66 -13.59
N ILE A 85 -13.61 -3.91 -13.58
CA ILE A 85 -14.07 -4.94 -12.61
C ILE A 85 -13.62 -4.56 -11.21
N ASN A 86 -12.35 -4.20 -11.05
CA ASN A 86 -11.75 -3.87 -9.77
C ASN A 86 -12.50 -2.72 -9.07
N ASP A 87 -12.71 -1.61 -9.78
CA ASP A 87 -13.26 -0.37 -9.22
C ASP A 87 -14.69 -0.52 -8.66
N LYS A 88 -15.50 -1.45 -9.19
CA LYS A 88 -16.86 -1.67 -8.70
C LYS A 88 -16.94 -2.22 -7.27
N TYR A 89 -15.84 -2.77 -6.75
CA TYR A 89 -15.77 -3.26 -5.37
C TYR A 89 -15.47 -2.15 -4.35
N PHE A 90 -14.98 -1.00 -4.82
CA PHE A 90 -14.56 0.12 -3.97
C PHE A 90 -15.45 1.37 -4.14
N THR A 91 -16.73 1.17 -4.52
CA THR A 91 -17.67 2.29 -4.67
C THR A 91 -18.11 2.84 -3.32
N PRO A 92 -18.45 4.13 -3.22
CA PRO A 92 -18.92 4.74 -1.97
C PRO A 92 -20.07 3.97 -1.32
N GLU A 93 -21.04 3.48 -2.09
CA GLU A 93 -22.22 2.77 -1.58
C GLU A 93 -21.88 1.42 -0.95
N ARG A 94 -20.85 0.73 -1.47
CA ARG A 94 -20.35 -0.52 -0.87
C ARG A 94 -19.59 -0.24 0.41
N LEU A 95 -18.75 0.77 0.39
CA LEU A 95 -17.91 1.14 1.52
C LEU A 95 -18.72 1.70 2.69
N GLU A 96 -19.77 2.49 2.42
CA GLU A 96 -20.69 2.96 3.47
C GLU A 96 -21.34 1.78 4.22
N LYS A 97 -21.73 0.74 3.49
CA LYS A 97 -22.31 -0.48 4.10
C LYS A 97 -21.26 -1.29 4.86
N PHE A 98 -19.99 -1.19 4.47
CA PHE A 98 -18.90 -1.93 5.10
C PHE A 98 -18.30 -1.20 6.32
N ALA A 99 -18.46 0.11 6.44
CA ALA A 99 -17.94 0.92 7.55
C ALA A 99 -18.28 0.37 8.97
N PRO A 100 -19.52 -0.11 9.25
CA PRO A 100 -19.83 -0.70 10.56
C PRO A 100 -18.97 -1.95 10.87
N VAL A 101 -18.66 -2.76 9.87
CA VAL A 101 -17.84 -3.99 10.03
C VAL A 101 -16.41 -3.62 10.40
N ILE A 102 -15.83 -2.63 9.72
CA ILE A 102 -14.49 -2.10 10.04
C ILE A 102 -14.47 -1.59 11.49
N ARG A 103 -15.51 -0.83 11.87
CA ARG A 103 -15.62 -0.25 13.22
C ARG A 103 -15.70 -1.34 14.29
N GLU A 104 -16.51 -2.37 14.09
CA GLU A 104 -16.61 -3.51 15.00
C GLU A 104 -15.25 -4.22 15.15
N ALA A 105 -14.54 -4.45 14.04
CA ALA A 105 -13.23 -5.09 14.06
C ALA A 105 -12.21 -4.31 14.89
N VAL A 106 -12.11 -2.99 14.69
CA VAL A 106 -11.15 -2.17 15.43
C VAL A 106 -11.54 -1.99 16.89
N GLN A 107 -12.84 -1.81 17.19
CA GLN A 107 -13.32 -1.71 18.57
C GLN A 107 -13.04 -2.97 19.38
N GLY A 108 -13.24 -4.15 18.77
CA GLY A 108 -12.90 -5.41 19.41
C GLY A 108 -11.39 -5.50 19.74
N LEU A 109 -10.53 -5.12 18.80
CA LEU A 109 -9.09 -5.11 19.02
C LEU A 109 -8.67 -4.11 20.12
N ILE A 110 -9.26 -2.92 20.12
CA ILE A 110 -8.96 -1.90 21.16
C ILE A 110 -9.45 -2.34 22.55
N ALA A 111 -10.58 -3.06 22.62
CA ALA A 111 -11.08 -3.59 23.89
C ALA A 111 -10.15 -4.64 24.49
N ASP A 112 -9.49 -5.42 23.65
CA ASP A 112 -8.53 -6.46 24.04
C ASP A 112 -7.15 -5.92 24.40
N LEU A 113 -6.83 -4.64 24.11
CA LEU A 113 -5.54 -4.05 24.44
C LEU A 113 -5.34 -3.94 25.96
N PRO A 114 -4.23 -4.45 26.51
CA PRO A 114 -3.90 -4.22 27.91
C PRO A 114 -3.69 -2.72 28.17
N ARG A 115 -4.18 -2.24 29.33
CA ARG A 115 -4.09 -0.84 29.71
C ARG A 115 -2.93 -0.61 30.67
N GLY A 116 -2.14 0.44 30.40
CA GLY A 116 -0.99 0.78 31.22
C GLY A 116 0.20 -0.19 31.06
N GLU A 117 0.14 -1.12 30.12
CA GLU A 117 1.21 -2.09 29.82
C GLU A 117 1.77 -1.84 28.43
N GLU A 118 3.01 -2.25 28.20
CA GLU A 118 3.68 -2.17 26.90
C GLU A 118 3.12 -3.21 25.93
N VAL A 119 2.79 -2.77 24.72
CA VAL A 119 2.29 -3.61 23.62
C VAL A 119 3.18 -3.43 22.38
N ASP A 120 3.57 -4.53 21.74
CA ASP A 120 4.07 -4.47 20.36
C ASP A 120 2.90 -4.31 19.39
N VAL A 121 2.75 -3.08 18.89
CA VAL A 121 1.65 -2.68 18.01
C VAL A 121 1.67 -3.43 16.67
N MET A 122 2.87 -3.74 16.16
CA MET A 122 3.00 -4.37 14.84
C MET A 122 2.50 -5.80 14.85
N GLN A 123 2.94 -6.60 15.82
CA GLN A 123 2.59 -8.02 15.90
C GLN A 123 1.18 -8.27 16.45
N GLY A 124 0.76 -7.51 17.47
CA GLY A 124 -0.50 -7.79 18.15
C GLY A 124 -1.71 -7.07 17.60
N PHE A 125 -1.53 -5.85 17.09
CA PHE A 125 -2.64 -4.99 16.71
C PHE A 125 -2.71 -4.72 15.21
N GLY A 126 -1.61 -4.27 14.58
CA GLY A 126 -1.62 -3.87 13.18
C GLY A 126 -1.91 -5.02 12.22
N GLN A 127 -1.27 -6.17 12.41
CA GLN A 127 -1.51 -7.35 11.59
C GLN A 127 -2.93 -7.90 11.78
N ALA A 128 -3.41 -7.95 13.04
CA ALA A 128 -4.75 -8.45 13.34
C ALA A 128 -5.84 -7.54 12.75
N TYR A 129 -5.63 -6.22 12.77
CA TYR A 129 -6.56 -5.26 12.18
C TYR A 129 -6.69 -5.48 10.67
N ALA A 130 -5.59 -5.40 9.93
CA ALA A 130 -5.60 -5.59 8.48
C ALA A 130 -6.19 -6.96 8.09
N MET A 131 -5.84 -8.02 8.83
CA MET A 131 -6.35 -9.36 8.58
C MET A 131 -7.87 -9.49 8.79
N ARG A 132 -8.40 -8.95 9.89
CA ARG A 132 -9.84 -9.03 10.17
C ARG A 132 -10.65 -8.25 9.14
N VAL A 133 -10.19 -7.06 8.76
CA VAL A 133 -10.86 -6.24 7.75
C VAL A 133 -10.82 -6.91 6.39
N GLN A 134 -9.65 -7.41 5.96
CA GLN A 134 -9.49 -8.16 4.71
C GLN A 134 -10.43 -9.36 4.64
N ASN A 135 -10.44 -10.21 5.67
CA ASN A 135 -11.27 -11.40 5.69
C ASN A 135 -12.77 -11.05 5.64
N ALA A 136 -13.17 -10.03 6.38
CA ALA A 136 -14.56 -9.55 6.37
C ALA A 136 -14.96 -8.97 5.01
N PHE A 137 -14.07 -8.17 4.36
CA PHE A 137 -14.31 -7.61 3.03
C PHE A 137 -14.48 -8.70 1.97
N MET A 138 -13.62 -9.71 2.00
CA MET A 138 -13.63 -10.81 1.04
C MET A 138 -14.68 -11.88 1.33
N GLY A 139 -15.27 -11.89 2.54
CA GLY A 139 -16.17 -12.94 3.00
C GLY A 139 -15.44 -14.24 3.38
N TRP A 140 -14.21 -14.14 3.90
CA TRP A 140 -13.40 -15.30 4.26
C TRP A 140 -13.59 -15.71 5.72
N PRO A 141 -13.48 -17.02 6.01
CA PRO A 141 -13.66 -17.51 7.37
C PRO A 141 -12.46 -17.14 8.27
N ALA A 142 -12.73 -16.92 9.55
CA ALA A 142 -11.72 -16.57 10.54
C ALA A 142 -10.58 -17.61 10.67
N CYS A 143 -10.82 -18.85 10.31
CA CYS A 143 -9.76 -19.88 10.33
C CYS A 143 -8.61 -19.62 9.34
N LEU A 144 -8.79 -18.70 8.38
CA LEU A 144 -7.72 -18.27 7.48
C LEU A 144 -6.84 -17.14 8.06
N GLU A 145 -7.19 -16.53 9.18
CA GLU A 145 -6.40 -15.44 9.77
C GLU A 145 -4.96 -15.87 10.05
N GLN A 146 -4.75 -16.98 10.74
CA GLN A 146 -3.41 -17.47 11.04
C GLN A 146 -2.64 -17.93 9.79
N PRO A 147 -3.17 -18.78 8.90
CA PRO A 147 -2.50 -19.17 7.66
C PRO A 147 -2.07 -17.98 6.79
N LEU A 148 -2.91 -16.97 6.66
CA LEU A 148 -2.60 -15.78 5.86
C LEU A 148 -1.59 -14.86 6.55
N THR A 149 -1.60 -14.77 7.89
CA THR A 149 -0.58 -14.06 8.66
C THR A 149 0.81 -14.69 8.45
N GLU A 150 0.89 -16.01 8.48
CA GLU A 150 2.13 -16.73 8.20
C GLU A 150 2.56 -16.59 6.73
N TRP A 151 1.60 -16.64 5.81
CA TRP A 151 1.85 -16.49 4.39
C TRP A 151 2.40 -15.10 4.04
N ILE A 152 1.81 -14.02 4.57
CA ILE A 152 2.27 -12.66 4.23
C ILE A 152 3.70 -12.41 4.71
N GLU A 153 4.08 -12.96 5.85
CA GLU A 153 5.46 -12.86 6.34
C GLU A 153 6.44 -13.65 5.47
N LYS A 154 6.10 -14.89 5.06
CA LYS A 154 6.89 -15.66 4.09
C LYS A 154 7.05 -14.89 2.79
N ASN A 155 5.95 -14.32 2.26
CA ASN A 155 5.94 -13.53 1.03
C ASN A 155 6.85 -12.29 1.15
N ARG A 156 6.78 -11.57 2.28
CA ARG A 156 7.62 -10.41 2.56
C ARG A 156 9.10 -10.79 2.56
N VAL A 157 9.48 -11.82 3.30
CA VAL A 157 10.87 -12.27 3.41
C VAL A 157 11.42 -12.74 2.06
N ALA A 158 10.66 -13.56 1.33
CA ALA A 158 11.08 -14.06 0.01
C ALA A 158 11.26 -12.93 -1.00
N THR A 159 10.34 -11.95 -1.00
CA THR A 159 10.38 -10.78 -1.88
C THR A 159 11.59 -9.90 -1.57
N LEU A 160 11.85 -9.58 -0.30
CA LEU A 160 12.99 -8.77 0.12
C LEU A 160 14.33 -9.41 -0.24
N ARG A 161 14.43 -10.73 -0.13
CA ARG A 161 15.64 -11.49 -0.48
C ARG A 161 15.79 -11.78 -1.97
N ARG A 162 14.76 -11.54 -2.78
CA ARG A 162 14.68 -11.96 -4.19
C ARG A 162 14.87 -13.46 -4.39
N ASP A 163 14.48 -14.25 -3.42
CA ASP A 163 14.52 -15.70 -3.52
C ASP A 163 13.42 -16.19 -4.46
N ARG A 164 13.78 -16.40 -5.72
CA ARG A 164 12.82 -16.76 -6.78
C ARG A 164 12.14 -18.11 -6.54
N GLU A 165 12.85 -19.04 -5.93
CA GLU A 165 12.30 -20.37 -5.64
C GLU A 165 11.27 -20.27 -4.51
N GLU A 166 11.62 -19.53 -3.45
CA GLU A 166 10.73 -19.31 -2.33
C GLU A 166 9.52 -18.45 -2.71
N ILE A 167 9.71 -17.40 -3.52
CA ILE A 167 8.59 -16.61 -4.08
C ILE A 167 7.61 -17.51 -4.85
N ALA A 168 8.10 -18.47 -5.65
CA ALA A 168 7.25 -19.38 -6.39
C ALA A 168 6.46 -20.33 -5.46
N LYS A 169 7.10 -20.86 -4.41
CA LYS A 169 6.42 -21.71 -3.40
C LYS A 169 5.33 -20.96 -2.66
N VAL A 170 5.66 -19.77 -2.17
CA VAL A 170 4.72 -18.90 -1.45
C VAL A 170 3.55 -18.49 -2.35
N ALA A 171 3.80 -18.24 -3.65
CA ALA A 171 2.75 -17.96 -4.59
C ALA A 171 1.78 -19.15 -4.78
N LEU A 172 2.30 -20.38 -4.86
CA LEU A 172 1.48 -21.60 -4.95
C LEU A 172 0.69 -21.90 -3.67
N GLU A 173 1.26 -21.59 -2.49
CA GLU A 173 0.55 -21.72 -1.22
C GLU A 173 -0.70 -20.82 -1.21
N PHE A 174 -0.56 -19.56 -1.60
CA PHE A 174 -1.69 -18.63 -1.72
C PHE A 174 -2.72 -19.07 -2.76
N ASP A 175 -2.25 -19.52 -3.92
CA ASP A 175 -3.09 -20.04 -4.99
C ASP A 175 -3.99 -21.18 -4.46
N GLY A 176 -3.44 -22.08 -3.63
CA GLY A 176 -4.18 -23.15 -2.98
C GLY A 176 -5.31 -22.65 -2.09
N TYR A 177 -5.05 -21.66 -1.22
CA TYR A 177 -6.09 -21.06 -0.37
C TYR A 177 -7.21 -20.42 -1.20
N ILE A 178 -6.86 -19.64 -2.22
CA ILE A 178 -7.89 -18.95 -3.00
C ILE A 178 -8.71 -19.91 -3.85
N ARG A 179 -8.08 -20.90 -4.51
CA ARG A 179 -8.82 -21.91 -5.29
C ARG A 179 -9.81 -22.69 -4.43
N GLN A 180 -9.44 -23.08 -3.22
CA GLN A 180 -10.37 -23.71 -2.30
C GLN A 180 -11.58 -22.80 -2.01
N LEU A 181 -11.35 -21.51 -1.72
CA LEU A 181 -12.42 -20.55 -1.48
C LEU A 181 -13.33 -20.35 -2.69
N LEU A 182 -12.77 -20.34 -3.90
CA LEU A 182 -13.54 -20.26 -5.15
C LEU A 182 -14.39 -21.49 -5.34
N ASP A 183 -13.83 -22.69 -5.13
CA ASP A 183 -14.55 -23.97 -5.30
C ASP A 183 -15.75 -24.09 -4.35
N GLU A 184 -15.59 -23.64 -3.10
CA GLU A 184 -16.68 -23.60 -2.10
C GLU A 184 -17.85 -22.67 -2.50
N ARG A 185 -17.62 -21.70 -3.42
CA ARG A 185 -18.57 -20.66 -3.82
C ARG A 185 -19.16 -20.84 -5.21
N ARG A 186 -18.64 -21.78 -6.02
CA ARG A 186 -19.05 -21.97 -7.41
C ARG A 186 -20.53 -22.27 -7.57
N GLU A 187 -21.10 -23.12 -6.69
CA GLU A 187 -22.52 -23.49 -6.77
C GLU A 187 -23.44 -22.29 -6.54
N ASP A 188 -23.18 -21.51 -5.48
CA ASP A 188 -23.95 -20.30 -5.17
C ASP A 188 -23.79 -19.23 -6.25
N ALA A 189 -22.59 -19.04 -6.78
CA ALA A 189 -22.31 -18.12 -7.87
C ALA A 189 -23.04 -18.51 -9.16
N ALA A 190 -22.99 -19.79 -9.54
CA ALA A 190 -23.70 -20.32 -10.71
C ALA A 190 -25.22 -20.22 -10.59
N ALA A 191 -25.76 -20.28 -9.35
CA ALA A 191 -27.17 -20.06 -9.08
C ALA A 191 -27.59 -18.56 -9.09
N GLY A 192 -26.66 -17.64 -9.38
CA GLY A 192 -26.90 -16.19 -9.37
C GLY A 192 -27.12 -15.61 -7.96
N LYS A 193 -26.55 -16.24 -6.93
CA LYS A 193 -26.70 -15.85 -5.53
C LYS A 193 -25.33 -15.72 -4.83
N PRO A 194 -24.40 -14.90 -5.36
CA PRO A 194 -23.13 -14.70 -4.70
C PRO A 194 -23.37 -14.07 -3.31
N LYS A 195 -22.71 -14.63 -2.29
CA LYS A 195 -22.91 -14.22 -0.89
C LYS A 195 -21.86 -13.22 -0.41
N ASP A 196 -20.72 -13.16 -1.08
CA ASP A 196 -19.57 -12.34 -0.72
C ASP A 196 -18.78 -11.90 -1.96
N VAL A 197 -17.79 -11.02 -1.75
CA VAL A 197 -16.94 -10.49 -2.82
C VAL A 197 -16.22 -11.60 -3.59
N THR A 198 -15.75 -12.64 -2.90
CA THR A 198 -15.06 -13.76 -3.55
C THR A 198 -15.99 -14.53 -4.49
N ALA A 199 -17.27 -14.71 -4.12
CA ALA A 199 -18.28 -15.33 -4.98
C ALA A 199 -18.68 -14.43 -6.17
N GLU A 200 -18.77 -13.11 -5.95
CA GLU A 200 -19.09 -12.15 -7.01
C GLU A 200 -18.04 -12.18 -8.13
N LEU A 201 -16.74 -12.28 -7.79
CA LEU A 201 -15.65 -12.36 -8.77
C LEU A 201 -15.78 -13.53 -9.75
N LEU A 202 -16.41 -14.64 -9.34
CA LEU A 202 -16.67 -15.79 -10.23
C LEU A 202 -17.67 -15.49 -11.34
N THR A 203 -18.50 -14.45 -11.18
CA THR A 203 -19.55 -14.07 -12.14
C THR A 203 -19.23 -12.81 -12.92
N ASP A 204 -18.12 -12.15 -12.57
CA ASP A 204 -17.70 -10.91 -13.23
C ASP A 204 -17.28 -11.15 -14.67
N ILE A 205 -17.83 -10.33 -15.56
CA ILE A 205 -17.53 -10.37 -16.99
C ILE A 205 -16.39 -9.41 -17.30
N VAL A 206 -15.34 -9.92 -17.90
CA VAL A 206 -14.27 -9.14 -18.49
C VAL A 206 -14.50 -9.04 -20.01
N ASP A 207 -14.42 -7.81 -20.51
CA ASP A 207 -14.55 -7.48 -21.93
C ASP A 207 -13.18 -7.06 -22.46
N LEU A 208 -12.45 -8.03 -23.01
CA LEU A 208 -11.09 -7.83 -23.51
C LEU A 208 -11.10 -7.43 -24.98
N PRO A 209 -10.23 -6.52 -25.39
CA PRO A 209 -10.15 -6.08 -26.80
C PRO A 209 -9.90 -7.24 -27.75
N GLY A 210 -10.85 -7.46 -28.69
CA GLY A 210 -10.75 -8.50 -29.70
C GLY A 210 -11.15 -9.90 -29.25
N GLU A 211 -11.68 -10.06 -28.05
CA GLU A 211 -12.25 -11.29 -27.51
C GLU A 211 -13.75 -11.15 -27.27
N GLU A 212 -14.47 -12.27 -27.24
CA GLU A 212 -15.85 -12.26 -26.73
C GLU A 212 -15.86 -12.06 -25.21
N PRO A 213 -16.78 -11.24 -24.67
CA PRO A 213 -16.90 -11.08 -23.24
C PRO A 213 -17.05 -12.42 -22.51
N ARG A 214 -16.29 -12.62 -21.47
CA ARG A 214 -16.25 -13.86 -20.69
C ARG A 214 -16.10 -13.60 -19.20
N THR A 215 -16.39 -14.62 -18.38
CA THR A 215 -15.98 -14.59 -16.97
C THR A 215 -14.47 -14.62 -16.84
N MET A 216 -13.95 -14.07 -15.74
CA MET A 216 -12.54 -14.21 -15.41
C MET A 216 -12.14 -15.67 -15.21
N THR A 217 -10.92 -16.02 -15.58
CA THR A 217 -10.34 -17.33 -15.22
C THR A 217 -9.94 -17.34 -13.73
N ASP A 218 -9.76 -18.54 -13.18
CA ASP A 218 -9.29 -18.68 -11.80
C ASP A 218 -7.92 -18.02 -11.60
N GLU A 219 -7.03 -18.12 -12.57
CA GLU A 219 -5.72 -17.47 -12.54
C GLU A 219 -5.83 -15.95 -12.46
N GLU A 220 -6.76 -15.35 -13.21
CA GLU A 220 -7.02 -13.90 -13.18
C GLU A 220 -7.61 -13.49 -11.83
N ILE A 221 -8.57 -14.25 -11.30
CA ILE A 221 -9.17 -13.98 -9.98
C ILE A 221 -8.13 -14.13 -8.87
N VAL A 222 -7.34 -15.21 -8.87
CA VAL A 222 -6.27 -15.43 -7.89
C VAL A 222 -5.24 -14.30 -7.93
N SER A 223 -4.86 -13.87 -9.14
CA SER A 223 -3.91 -12.77 -9.31
C SER A 223 -4.47 -11.44 -8.76
N LEU A 224 -5.73 -11.13 -9.05
CA LEU A 224 -6.41 -9.94 -8.57
C LEU A 224 -6.52 -9.94 -7.03
N ILE A 225 -7.00 -11.04 -6.46
CA ILE A 225 -7.13 -11.21 -5.00
C ILE A 225 -5.76 -11.12 -4.31
N ARG A 226 -4.71 -11.71 -4.90
CA ARG A 226 -3.34 -11.61 -4.35
C ARG A 226 -2.87 -10.16 -4.25
N ASN A 227 -3.14 -9.34 -5.27
CA ASN A 227 -2.78 -7.93 -5.24
C ASN A 227 -3.53 -7.19 -4.14
N TRP A 228 -4.82 -7.45 -3.95
CA TRP A 228 -5.60 -6.86 -2.85
C TRP A 228 -5.06 -7.31 -1.49
N THR A 229 -4.84 -8.61 -1.31
CA THR A 229 -4.35 -9.17 -0.04
C THR A 229 -2.97 -8.64 0.34
N VAL A 230 -2.02 -8.58 -0.60
CA VAL A 230 -0.68 -8.01 -0.33
C VAL A 230 -0.79 -6.52 -0.03
N GLY A 231 -1.63 -5.79 -0.75
CA GLY A 231 -1.88 -4.36 -0.50
C GLY A 231 -2.41 -4.14 0.92
N GLU A 232 -3.41 -4.89 1.33
CA GLU A 232 -4.04 -4.77 2.64
C GLU A 232 -3.10 -5.21 3.77
N LEU A 233 -2.65 -6.46 3.74
CA LEU A 233 -1.92 -7.05 4.86
C LEU A 233 -0.51 -6.47 5.06
N SER A 234 0.09 -5.83 4.06
CA SER A 234 1.39 -5.20 4.21
C SER A 234 1.31 -3.70 4.48
N THR A 235 0.56 -2.95 3.66
CA THR A 235 0.57 -1.48 3.78
C THR A 235 -0.35 -0.97 4.88
N VAL A 236 -1.58 -1.49 5.02
CA VAL A 236 -2.49 -1.07 6.11
C VAL A 236 -1.91 -1.47 7.47
N SER A 237 -1.41 -2.71 7.60
CA SER A 237 -0.74 -3.13 8.83
C SER A 237 0.45 -2.24 9.20
N ALA A 238 1.31 -1.88 8.24
CA ALA A 238 2.42 -0.95 8.46
C ALA A 238 1.94 0.45 8.86
N THR A 239 0.85 0.92 8.27
CA THR A 239 0.27 2.24 8.56
C THR A 239 -0.27 2.33 9.99
N VAL A 240 -0.80 1.25 10.54
CA VAL A 240 -1.20 1.21 11.96
C VAL A 240 -0.01 1.57 12.86
N GLY A 241 1.15 0.98 12.62
CA GLY A 241 2.38 1.32 13.35
C GLY A 241 2.80 2.77 13.19
N VAL A 242 2.70 3.31 11.97
CA VAL A 242 2.97 4.73 11.69
C VAL A 242 2.05 5.63 12.50
N PHE A 243 0.75 5.36 12.51
CA PHE A 243 -0.23 6.17 13.25
C PHE A 243 -0.02 6.12 14.75
N VAL A 244 0.18 4.93 15.30
CA VAL A 244 0.42 4.81 16.74
C VAL A 244 1.73 5.48 17.14
N ASN A 245 2.82 5.29 16.38
CA ASN A 245 4.09 5.98 16.65
C ASN A 245 3.92 7.50 16.56
N PHE A 246 3.24 8.01 15.54
CA PHE A 246 2.98 9.43 15.37
C PHE A 246 2.19 10.01 16.54
N LEU A 247 1.07 9.40 16.90
CA LEU A 247 0.22 9.85 18.02
C LEU A 247 0.97 9.81 19.35
N ALA A 248 1.70 8.73 19.62
CA ALA A 248 2.43 8.56 20.88
C ALA A 248 3.54 9.62 21.06
N ARG A 249 4.14 10.08 19.96
CA ARG A 249 5.18 11.12 19.97
C ARG A 249 4.63 12.55 19.90
N ASN A 250 3.39 12.73 19.47
CA ASN A 250 2.77 14.04 19.26
C ASN A 250 1.54 14.23 20.18
N ARG A 251 1.77 14.32 21.49
CA ARG A 251 0.68 14.41 22.47
C ARG A 251 -0.28 15.56 22.22
N ALA A 252 0.22 16.72 21.85
CA ALA A 252 -0.62 17.88 21.56
C ALA A 252 -1.56 17.62 20.37
N GLU A 253 -1.06 16.95 19.33
CA GLU A 253 -1.87 16.58 18.19
C GLU A 253 -2.87 15.47 18.52
N GLN A 254 -2.48 14.49 19.33
CA GLN A 254 -3.38 13.47 19.86
C GLN A 254 -4.56 14.10 20.60
N ASP A 255 -4.30 15.09 21.46
CA ASP A 255 -5.33 15.80 22.22
C ASP A 255 -6.21 16.68 21.33
N ARG A 256 -5.63 17.34 20.32
CA ARG A 256 -6.35 18.15 19.32
C ARG A 256 -7.31 17.29 18.49
N LEU A 257 -6.84 16.17 17.96
CA LEU A 257 -7.66 15.22 17.19
C LEU A 257 -8.76 14.61 18.03
N ARG A 258 -8.48 14.29 19.31
CA ARG A 258 -9.51 13.79 20.24
C ARG A 258 -10.58 14.83 20.48
N ALA A 259 -10.22 16.09 20.63
CA ALA A 259 -11.18 17.17 20.81
C ALA A 259 -12.08 17.37 19.57
N SER A 260 -11.53 17.23 18.37
CA SER A 260 -12.30 17.35 17.12
C SER A 260 -13.38 16.28 16.94
N LEU A 261 -13.29 15.15 17.64
CA LEU A 261 -14.32 14.10 17.61
C LEU A 261 -15.67 14.53 18.21
N ALA A 262 -15.71 15.64 18.94
CA ALA A 262 -16.96 16.22 19.43
C ALA A 262 -17.84 16.79 18.29
N ASP A 263 -17.23 17.16 17.15
CA ASP A 263 -17.93 17.71 15.99
C ASP A 263 -18.70 16.64 15.18
N GLY A 264 -18.52 15.36 15.50
CA GLY A 264 -19.42 14.28 15.12
C GLY A 264 -19.26 13.71 13.71
N ASN A 265 -18.30 14.17 12.88
CA ASN A 265 -18.17 13.74 11.48
C ASN A 265 -16.74 13.32 11.09
N ALA A 266 -16.18 12.34 11.82
CA ALA A 266 -14.82 11.86 11.62
C ALA A 266 -14.57 11.26 10.20
N LEU A 267 -15.61 10.80 9.51
CA LEU A 267 -15.51 10.18 8.19
C LEU A 267 -15.66 11.15 7.02
N ASP A 268 -16.05 12.41 7.29
CA ASP A 268 -16.07 13.45 6.25
C ASP A 268 -14.65 13.73 5.74
N ASP A 269 -14.50 13.94 4.43
CA ASP A 269 -13.21 14.20 3.79
C ASP A 269 -12.51 15.48 4.30
N ARG A 270 -13.26 16.38 4.93
CA ARG A 270 -12.76 17.62 5.52
C ARG A 270 -12.63 17.57 7.05
N SER A 271 -12.89 16.42 7.65
CA SER A 271 -12.71 16.25 9.09
C SER A 271 -11.22 16.34 9.46
N GLU A 272 -10.94 16.76 10.70
CA GLU A 272 -9.58 16.80 11.22
C GLU A 272 -8.92 15.41 11.20
N ILE A 273 -9.71 14.35 11.37
CA ILE A 273 -9.26 12.95 11.26
C ILE A 273 -8.83 12.65 9.82
N ALA A 274 -9.64 12.99 8.82
CA ALA A 274 -9.32 12.73 7.42
C ALA A 274 -8.07 13.50 6.98
N LEU A 275 -7.97 14.78 7.35
CA LEU A 275 -6.81 15.61 7.04
C LEU A 275 -5.53 15.09 7.71
N ALA A 276 -5.62 14.63 8.96
CA ALA A 276 -4.50 14.02 9.67
C ALA A 276 -4.04 12.72 9.01
N VAL A 277 -4.97 11.86 8.60
CA VAL A 277 -4.66 10.61 7.89
C VAL A 277 -3.85 10.88 6.62
N GLU A 278 -4.33 11.77 5.75
CA GLU A 278 -3.63 12.10 4.49
C GLU A 278 -2.23 12.69 4.75
N GLU A 279 -2.08 13.55 5.75
CA GLU A 279 -0.80 14.21 6.03
C GLU A 279 0.22 13.27 6.72
N ILE A 280 -0.22 12.44 7.66
CA ILE A 280 0.65 11.44 8.28
C ILE A 280 1.17 10.47 7.21
N MET A 281 0.27 9.98 6.34
CA MET A 281 0.63 9.09 5.25
C MET A 281 1.59 9.74 4.25
N ARG A 282 1.40 11.02 3.94
CA ARG A 282 2.32 11.76 3.06
C ARG A 282 3.74 11.80 3.64
N LEU A 283 3.87 12.04 4.93
CA LEU A 283 5.18 12.16 5.61
C LEU A 283 5.88 10.81 5.82
N GLU A 284 5.10 9.77 6.13
CA GLU A 284 5.57 8.44 6.53
C GLU A 284 4.98 7.36 5.61
N ASP A 285 5.13 7.55 4.29
CA ASP A 285 4.60 6.64 3.28
C ASP A 285 5.10 5.20 3.51
N THR A 286 4.16 4.27 3.59
CA THR A 286 4.45 2.85 3.84
C THR A 286 4.80 2.07 2.59
N LEU A 287 4.47 2.57 1.40
CA LEU A 287 4.91 2.04 0.12
C LEU A 287 6.01 2.93 -0.46
N VAL A 288 7.27 2.48 -0.40
CA VAL A 288 8.40 3.32 -0.79
C VAL A 288 8.53 3.47 -2.30
N THR A 289 8.40 2.36 -3.05
CA THR A 289 8.69 2.38 -4.49
C THR A 289 7.77 1.49 -5.31
N ASN A 290 7.56 1.89 -6.56
CA ASN A 290 6.99 1.05 -7.62
C ASN A 290 7.85 1.12 -8.88
N ARG A 291 7.61 0.23 -9.83
CA ARG A 291 8.45 0.07 -11.02
C ARG A 291 7.67 0.32 -12.30
N ARG A 292 8.42 0.79 -13.31
CA ARG A 292 7.99 0.90 -14.71
C ARG A 292 9.10 0.41 -15.62
N VAL A 293 8.79 0.22 -16.89
CA VAL A 293 9.76 -0.04 -17.97
C VAL A 293 9.48 0.93 -19.10
N THR A 294 10.52 1.59 -19.62
CA THR A 294 10.37 2.47 -20.78
C THR A 294 10.07 1.65 -22.05
N THR A 295 9.07 2.05 -22.82
CA THR A 295 8.69 1.41 -24.08
C THR A 295 9.51 1.92 -25.27
N ARG A 296 10.11 3.09 -25.12
CA ARG A 296 10.95 3.78 -26.12
C ARG A 296 12.00 4.64 -25.44
N ASP A 297 12.98 5.10 -26.21
CA ASP A 297 13.92 6.12 -25.73
C ASP A 297 13.12 7.37 -25.31
N THR A 298 13.45 7.91 -24.14
CA THR A 298 12.73 9.06 -23.56
C THR A 298 13.65 9.91 -22.71
N GLU A 299 13.21 11.11 -22.39
CA GLU A 299 13.90 12.01 -21.45
C GLU A 299 13.08 12.18 -20.17
N LEU A 300 13.75 12.14 -19.00
CA LEU A 300 13.13 12.35 -17.71
C LEU A 300 14.10 13.08 -16.77
N GLY A 301 13.67 14.19 -16.19
CA GLY A 301 14.53 14.98 -15.29
C GLY A 301 15.84 15.44 -15.92
N GLY A 302 15.85 15.72 -17.23
CA GLY A 302 17.04 16.10 -18.01
C GLY A 302 18.00 14.94 -18.33
N ARG A 303 17.56 13.70 -18.19
CA ARG A 303 18.35 12.50 -18.45
C ARG A 303 17.69 11.64 -19.53
N THR A 304 18.49 11.16 -20.50
CA THR A 304 18.02 10.22 -21.53
C THR A 304 17.93 8.80 -20.95
N LEU A 305 16.79 8.16 -21.09
CA LEU A 305 16.52 6.78 -20.69
C LEU A 305 16.30 5.94 -21.97
N PRO A 306 17.14 4.95 -22.27
CA PRO A 306 16.91 4.04 -23.39
C PRO A 306 15.62 3.21 -23.24
N ALA A 307 15.05 2.75 -24.33
CA ALA A 307 13.97 1.77 -24.35
C ALA A 307 14.34 0.51 -23.54
N GLY A 308 13.38 -0.03 -22.78
CA GLY A 308 13.59 -1.18 -21.91
C GLY A 308 14.29 -0.86 -20.58
N SER A 309 14.52 0.42 -20.29
CA SER A 309 15.10 0.85 -19.01
C SER A 309 14.11 0.63 -17.87
N ARG A 310 14.60 0.09 -16.74
CA ARG A 310 13.82 0.06 -15.50
C ARG A 310 13.77 1.45 -14.91
N VAL A 311 12.57 1.90 -14.58
CA VAL A 311 12.29 3.14 -13.86
C VAL A 311 11.68 2.78 -12.50
N THR A 312 12.29 3.27 -11.43
CA THR A 312 11.81 3.07 -10.07
C THR A 312 11.25 4.39 -9.54
N ILE A 313 9.93 4.44 -9.40
CA ILE A 313 9.22 5.57 -8.79
C ILE A 313 9.48 5.52 -7.29
N ASN A 314 9.91 6.63 -6.68
CA ASN A 314 10.07 6.73 -5.23
C ASN A 314 8.98 7.63 -4.64
N TRP A 315 7.90 6.99 -4.14
CA TRP A 315 6.76 7.67 -3.54
C TRP A 315 7.14 8.46 -2.30
N ALA A 316 7.89 7.82 -1.39
CA ALA A 316 8.32 8.44 -0.14
C ALA A 316 9.12 9.73 -0.38
N SER A 317 9.96 9.76 -1.42
CA SER A 317 10.66 10.98 -1.81
C SER A 317 9.74 12.02 -2.44
N ALA A 318 8.90 11.61 -3.40
CA ALA A 318 8.00 12.52 -4.12
C ALA A 318 7.01 13.23 -3.18
N ASN A 319 6.54 12.54 -2.15
CA ASN A 319 5.64 13.09 -1.13
C ASN A 319 6.33 14.03 -0.14
N ARG A 320 7.66 14.10 -0.15
CA ARG A 320 8.49 14.98 0.70
C ARG A 320 9.21 16.08 -0.10
N ASP A 321 8.80 16.27 -1.38
CA ASP A 321 9.44 17.21 -2.29
C ASP A 321 9.07 18.66 -1.95
N GLU A 322 10.08 19.45 -1.62
CA GLU A 322 9.96 20.87 -1.25
C GLU A 322 9.52 21.76 -2.43
N ASP A 323 9.68 21.27 -3.67
CA ASP A 323 9.14 21.94 -4.87
C ASP A 323 7.63 21.72 -5.04
N ALA A 324 7.07 20.66 -4.42
CA ALA A 324 5.66 20.32 -4.48
C ALA A 324 4.87 20.76 -3.25
N PHE A 325 5.51 20.79 -2.09
CA PHE A 325 4.88 21.09 -0.81
C PHE A 325 5.68 22.14 -0.03
N GLU A 326 5.04 23.23 0.34
CA GLU A 326 5.62 24.20 1.28
C GLU A 326 5.88 23.53 2.62
N ASP A 327 7.06 23.71 3.21
CA ASP A 327 7.50 23.06 4.45
C ASP A 327 7.26 21.52 4.42
N ALA A 328 7.68 20.89 3.32
CA ALA A 328 7.36 19.48 2.98
C ALA A 328 7.68 18.46 4.08
N LEU A 329 8.65 18.74 4.94
CA LEU A 329 9.10 17.84 6.01
C LEU A 329 8.39 18.07 7.35
N THR A 330 7.48 19.06 7.41
CA THR A 330 6.74 19.43 8.61
C THR A 330 5.30 18.95 8.50
N TYR A 331 4.77 18.37 9.59
CA TYR A 331 3.37 17.99 9.67
C TYR A 331 2.46 19.23 9.63
N ASN A 332 1.55 19.25 8.65
CA ASN A 332 0.53 20.28 8.49
C ASN A 332 -0.73 19.66 7.84
N PRO A 333 -1.73 19.22 8.61
CA PRO A 333 -2.91 18.56 8.07
C PRO A 333 -3.77 19.46 7.17
N HIS A 334 -3.61 20.78 7.26
CA HIS A 334 -4.35 21.75 6.45
C HIS A 334 -3.65 22.17 5.16
N ARG A 335 -2.51 21.52 4.81
CA ARG A 335 -1.86 21.82 3.54
C ARG A 335 -2.70 21.41 2.33
N ASN A 336 -2.40 22.00 1.19
CA ASN A 336 -2.96 21.52 -0.08
C ASN A 336 -2.38 20.14 -0.41
N GLN A 337 -3.27 19.13 -0.46
CA GLN A 337 -2.93 17.73 -0.74
C GLN A 337 -2.99 17.37 -2.23
N SER A 338 -3.21 18.31 -3.15
CA SER A 338 -3.39 18.02 -4.59
C SER A 338 -2.18 17.36 -5.27
N ARG A 339 -1.01 17.40 -4.65
CA ARG A 339 0.23 16.77 -5.12
C ARG A 339 0.60 15.53 -4.32
N ASN A 340 -0.28 15.08 -3.41
CA ASN A 340 -0.04 13.88 -2.61
C ASN A 340 -0.17 12.62 -3.48
N LEU A 341 0.89 11.82 -3.55
CA LEU A 341 1.01 10.63 -4.35
C LEU A 341 1.04 9.33 -3.52
N VAL A 342 0.57 9.35 -2.28
CA VAL A 342 0.50 8.14 -1.41
C VAL A 342 -0.23 6.99 -2.08
N TYR A 343 -1.30 7.29 -2.82
CA TYR A 343 -2.07 6.30 -3.58
C TYR A 343 -1.70 6.26 -5.07
N GLY A 344 -0.65 6.94 -5.48
CA GLY A 344 -0.31 7.14 -6.89
C GLY A 344 -1.31 8.05 -7.61
N ASP A 345 -1.26 8.06 -8.94
CA ASP A 345 -2.15 8.82 -9.81
C ASP A 345 -2.28 8.16 -11.19
N GLY A 346 -3.09 8.76 -12.07
CA GLY A 346 -3.33 8.27 -13.43
C GLY A 346 -4.12 6.95 -13.45
N ILE A 347 -3.96 6.18 -14.52
CA ILE A 347 -4.73 4.95 -14.75
C ILE A 347 -4.43 3.85 -13.70
N HIS A 348 -3.27 3.91 -13.06
CA HIS A 348 -2.83 2.97 -12.03
C HIS A 348 -2.96 3.52 -10.60
N VAL A 349 -3.75 4.57 -10.37
CA VAL A 349 -4.10 5.01 -9.02
C VAL A 349 -4.62 3.83 -8.20
N CYS A 350 -4.25 3.76 -6.93
CA CYS A 350 -4.61 2.64 -6.06
C CYS A 350 -6.13 2.41 -6.06
N PRO A 351 -6.63 1.25 -6.52
CA PRO A 351 -8.08 0.98 -6.55
C PRO A 351 -8.67 0.86 -5.14
N GLY A 352 -7.88 0.38 -4.17
CA GLY A 352 -8.26 0.27 -2.77
C GLY A 352 -8.17 1.57 -1.97
N ALA A 353 -7.75 2.69 -2.57
CA ALA A 353 -7.61 3.96 -1.85
C ALA A 353 -8.89 4.42 -1.12
N PRO A 354 -10.11 4.27 -1.69
CA PRO A 354 -11.32 4.61 -0.96
C PRO A 354 -11.53 3.74 0.30
N LEU A 355 -11.26 2.43 0.21
CA LEU A 355 -11.34 1.52 1.35
C LEU A 355 -10.27 1.86 2.40
N ALA A 356 -9.02 1.99 1.99
CA ALA A 356 -7.92 2.33 2.89
C ALA A 356 -8.16 3.65 3.65
N ARG A 357 -8.66 4.69 2.97
CA ARG A 357 -9.04 5.95 3.63
C ARG A 357 -10.12 5.74 4.68
N LEU A 358 -11.15 4.97 4.37
CA LEU A 358 -12.22 4.65 5.30
C LEU A 358 -11.70 3.89 6.52
N GLU A 359 -10.90 2.85 6.30
CA GLU A 359 -10.28 2.04 7.35
C GLU A 359 -9.40 2.86 8.27
N LEU A 360 -8.51 3.66 7.70
CA LEU A 360 -7.56 4.46 8.46
C LEU A 360 -8.23 5.59 9.25
N ARG A 361 -9.31 6.17 8.72
CA ARG A 361 -10.12 7.17 9.45
C ARG A 361 -10.86 6.52 10.62
N ILE A 362 -11.51 5.38 10.41
CA ILE A 362 -12.18 4.62 11.48
C ILE A 362 -11.16 4.17 12.52
N LEU A 363 -10.01 3.65 12.10
CA LEU A 363 -8.94 3.26 13.02
C LEU A 363 -8.50 4.42 13.91
N LEU A 364 -8.19 5.57 13.31
CA LEU A 364 -7.73 6.74 14.05
C LEU A 364 -8.79 7.28 14.98
N GLU A 365 -10.05 7.35 14.52
CA GLU A 365 -11.21 7.74 15.35
C GLU A 365 -11.35 6.82 16.57
N GLU A 366 -11.38 5.50 16.35
CA GLU A 366 -11.63 4.53 17.41
C GLU A 366 -10.45 4.42 18.39
N LEU A 367 -9.21 4.54 17.93
CA LEU A 367 -8.04 4.65 18.82
C LEU A 367 -8.16 5.84 19.75
N LEU A 368 -8.56 7.00 19.23
CA LEU A 368 -8.73 8.21 20.04
C LEU A 368 -9.92 8.14 21.00
N ARG A 369 -11.03 7.49 20.59
CA ARG A 369 -12.21 7.29 21.46
C ARG A 369 -11.97 6.23 22.52
N GLY A 370 -11.33 5.14 22.15
CA GLY A 370 -11.13 3.96 22.99
C GLY A 370 -9.95 4.06 23.96
N THR A 371 -9.15 5.14 23.90
CA THR A 371 -8.00 5.36 24.79
C THR A 371 -8.00 6.75 25.39
N LYS A 372 -7.46 6.90 26.60
CA LYS A 372 -7.23 8.23 27.22
C LYS A 372 -5.93 8.86 26.73
N SER A 373 -4.91 8.04 26.54
CA SER A 373 -3.64 8.42 25.95
C SER A 373 -2.97 7.23 25.29
N ILE A 374 -2.12 7.54 24.30
CA ILE A 374 -1.21 6.62 23.66
C ILE A 374 0.19 7.20 23.87
N GLU A 375 1.08 6.42 24.46
CA GLU A 375 2.42 6.86 24.83
C GLU A 375 3.45 5.90 24.26
N ILE A 376 4.60 6.40 23.85
CA ILE A 376 5.70 5.54 23.39
C ILE A 376 6.39 4.91 24.61
N ALA A 377 6.58 3.60 24.57
CA ALA A 377 7.26 2.88 25.63
C ALA A 377 8.78 2.80 25.41
N ASP A 378 9.19 2.70 24.13
CA ASP A 378 10.59 2.63 23.75
C ASP A 378 10.78 3.17 22.33
N GLU A 379 12.02 3.35 21.89
CA GLU A 379 12.30 3.77 20.51
C GLU A 379 11.74 2.76 19.50
N SER A 380 11.00 3.27 18.52
CA SER A 380 10.45 2.43 17.44
C SER A 380 11.57 1.99 16.51
N GLU A 381 11.55 0.72 16.12
CA GLU A 381 12.55 0.13 15.25
C GLU A 381 12.11 0.16 13.79
N LYS A 382 12.99 0.61 12.90
CA LYS A 382 12.79 0.50 11.45
C LYS A 382 13.05 -0.95 11.01
N PRO A 383 12.44 -1.43 9.91
CA PRO A 383 12.71 -2.76 9.40
C PRO A 383 14.19 -2.95 9.09
N ALA A 384 14.74 -4.12 9.44
CA ALA A 384 16.12 -4.45 9.10
C ALA A 384 16.29 -4.50 7.57
N THR A 385 17.18 -3.64 7.06
CA THR A 385 17.44 -3.50 5.62
C THR A 385 18.69 -4.26 5.17
N VAL A 386 19.48 -4.74 6.09
CA VAL A 386 20.64 -5.61 5.82
C VAL A 386 20.16 -6.84 5.05
N ASN A 387 20.59 -6.99 3.82
CA ASN A 387 20.13 -7.97 2.83
C ASN A 387 18.75 -7.68 2.17
N ALA A 388 18.07 -6.63 2.52
CA ALA A 388 16.89 -6.20 1.78
C ALA A 388 17.32 -5.68 0.40
N VAL A 389 16.64 -6.17 -0.61
CA VAL A 389 16.92 -5.84 -2.01
C VAL A 389 16.07 -4.67 -2.49
N TYR A 390 15.01 -4.37 -1.75
CA TYR A 390 14.11 -3.27 -1.99
C TYR A 390 14.03 -2.37 -0.76
N PRO A 391 13.81 -1.08 -0.98
CA PRO A 391 13.49 -0.17 0.11
C PRO A 391 12.31 -0.68 0.92
N VAL A 392 12.41 -0.57 2.22
CA VAL A 392 11.34 -0.93 3.17
C VAL A 392 10.94 0.31 3.96
N SER A 393 9.69 0.40 4.36
CA SER A 393 9.13 1.53 5.09
C SER A 393 8.30 1.08 6.28
N GLY A 394 7.77 2.04 7.03
CA GLY A 394 7.08 1.78 8.28
C GLY A 394 8.05 1.39 9.40
N TYR A 395 7.57 0.57 10.30
CA TYR A 395 8.30 0.10 11.47
C TYR A 395 8.24 -1.43 11.56
N SER A 396 9.30 -2.06 12.05
CA SER A 396 9.30 -3.48 12.42
C SER A 396 8.77 -3.70 13.83
N VAL A 397 9.03 -2.73 14.72
CA VAL A 397 8.57 -2.72 16.11
C VAL A 397 8.11 -1.33 16.49
N VAL A 398 6.93 -1.25 17.08
CA VAL A 398 6.41 -0.06 17.74
C VAL A 398 5.88 -0.48 19.10
N ARG A 399 6.57 -0.07 20.18
CA ARG A 399 6.15 -0.35 21.55
C ARG A 399 5.41 0.85 22.12
N ALA A 400 4.15 0.66 22.41
CA ALA A 400 3.27 1.72 22.94
C ALA A 400 2.52 1.26 24.18
N ILE A 401 2.14 2.24 25.00
CA ILE A 401 1.28 2.06 26.18
C ILE A 401 -0.05 2.76 25.88
N PHE A 402 -1.13 2.02 26.02
CA PHE A 402 -2.49 2.51 25.84
C PHE A 402 -3.15 2.67 27.21
N ASN A 403 -3.64 3.89 27.56
CA ASN A 403 -4.27 4.19 28.82
C ASN A 403 -5.78 4.43 28.69
#